data_29f1eb8324b899ef938509996e2f02ef
#
_entry.id   29f1eb8324b899ef938509996e2f02ef
#
_cell.length_a   1.000
_cell.length_b   1.000
_cell.length_c   1.000
_cell.angle_alpha   90.00
_cell.angle_beta   90.00
_cell.angle_gamma   90.00
#
_symmetry.space_group_name_H-M   'P 1'
#
loop_
_entity.id
_entity.type
_entity.pdbx_description
1 polymer ?
#
loop_
_entity_poly.entity_id
_entity_poly.type
_entity_poly.pdbx_seq_one_letter_code
_entity_poly.pdbx_strand_id
1 'polypeptide(L)'
;MVKKYIPKQGDVVFLDFNPTKGHEQSGFRPAVVISNNIFNENTKMVMVCPITSNDKEFPTHYLLEDTKNIHGSVLCEHIRSIDYEIRNLKFVERLSDNDFISIITLLNACIEE
;
A
#
# COMPACT_ATOMS: atom_id res chain seq x y z
N MET A 1 -22.73 9.58 14.98
CA MET A 1 -21.26 9.61 15.12
C MET A 1 -20.62 8.81 14.01
N VAL A 2 -19.76 9.43 13.25
CA VAL A 2 -19.08 8.76 12.15
C VAL A 2 -17.80 8.11 12.68
N LYS A 3 -17.68 6.80 12.51
CA LYS A 3 -16.45 6.10 12.84
C LYS A 3 -15.37 6.44 11.82
N LYS A 4 -14.21 6.83 12.28
CA LYS A 4 -13.07 7.02 11.40
C LYS A 4 -12.54 5.66 10.95
N TYR A 5 -12.20 5.57 9.67
CA TYR A 5 -11.61 4.36 9.12
C TYR A 5 -10.18 4.19 9.65
N ILE A 6 -9.91 3.04 10.25
CA ILE A 6 -8.57 2.64 10.63
C ILE A 6 -8.11 1.59 9.62
N PRO A 7 -7.05 1.87 8.83
CA PRO A 7 -6.58 0.91 7.83
C PRO A 7 -6.14 -0.39 8.45
N LYS A 8 -6.49 -1.49 7.80
CA LYS A 8 -6.11 -2.85 8.23
C LYS A 8 -5.11 -3.44 7.25
N GLN A 9 -4.23 -4.28 7.76
CA GLN A 9 -3.26 -5.00 6.95
C GLN A 9 -3.97 -5.73 5.80
N GLY A 10 -3.48 -5.52 4.58
CA GLY A 10 -4.06 -6.13 3.39
C GLY A 10 -5.16 -5.31 2.73
N ASP A 11 -5.53 -4.18 3.30
CA ASP A 11 -6.48 -3.28 2.64
C ASP A 11 -5.84 -2.58 1.45
N VAL A 12 -6.62 -2.42 0.38
CA VAL A 12 -6.29 -1.53 -0.73
C VAL A 12 -7.04 -0.23 -0.49
N VAL A 13 -6.32 0.87 -0.49
CA VAL A 13 -6.86 2.19 -0.17
C VAL A 13 -6.45 3.20 -1.23
N PHE A 14 -7.22 4.29 -1.38
CA PHE A 14 -6.78 5.48 -2.10
C PHE A 14 -6.24 6.50 -1.12
N LEU A 15 -5.14 7.16 -1.49
CA LEU A 15 -4.56 8.22 -0.68
C LEU A 15 -3.78 9.20 -1.53
N ASP A 16 -3.53 10.38 -0.99
CA ASP A 16 -2.70 11.39 -1.63
C ASP A 16 -1.26 11.23 -1.15
N PHE A 17 -0.37 10.93 -2.10
CA PHE A 17 1.05 10.76 -1.83
C PHE A 17 1.84 12.08 -1.83
N ASN A 18 1.22 13.18 -2.20
CA ASN A 18 1.88 14.48 -2.19
C ASN A 18 2.08 15.00 -0.75
N PRO A 19 3.14 15.78 -0.47
CA PRO A 19 4.24 16.09 -1.36
C PRO A 19 5.25 14.96 -1.44
N THR A 20 5.86 14.80 -2.63
CA THR A 20 6.93 13.83 -2.88
C THR A 20 8.10 14.51 -3.57
N LYS A 21 9.27 13.85 -3.55
CA LYS A 21 10.50 14.37 -4.16
C LYS A 21 11.19 13.29 -4.99
N GLY A 22 11.80 13.71 -6.09
CA GLY A 22 12.61 12.83 -6.93
C GLY A 22 11.81 11.70 -7.54
N HIS A 23 12.27 10.48 -7.34
CA HIS A 23 11.67 9.27 -7.94
C HIS A 23 10.51 8.69 -7.12
N GLU A 24 10.11 9.35 -6.04
CA GLU A 24 8.98 8.88 -5.24
C GLU A 24 7.67 9.01 -6.02
N GLN A 25 6.75 8.06 -5.79
CA GLN A 25 5.42 8.15 -6.36
C GLN A 25 4.67 9.37 -5.82
N SER A 26 3.95 10.07 -6.68
CA SER A 26 3.21 11.27 -6.32
C SER A 26 1.76 11.18 -6.76
N GLY A 27 0.92 12.09 -6.24
CA GLY A 27 -0.47 12.22 -6.60
C GLY A 27 -1.40 11.30 -5.82
N PHE A 28 -2.68 11.35 -6.19
CA PHE A 28 -3.74 10.54 -5.59
C PHE A 28 -3.73 9.15 -6.24
N ARG A 29 -3.40 8.12 -5.47
CA ARG A 29 -3.16 6.78 -6.00
C ARG A 29 -3.67 5.69 -5.07
N PRO A 30 -3.96 4.50 -5.62
CA PRO A 30 -4.19 3.34 -4.78
C PRO A 30 -2.90 2.83 -4.16
N ALA A 31 -3.03 2.20 -3.01
CA ALA A 31 -1.91 1.62 -2.28
C ALA A 31 -2.37 0.43 -1.46
N VAL A 32 -1.42 -0.43 -1.11
CA VAL A 32 -1.65 -1.58 -0.23
C VAL A 32 -1.16 -1.26 1.17
N VAL A 33 -1.98 -1.52 2.17
CA VAL A 33 -1.61 -1.41 3.58
C VAL A 33 -0.80 -2.64 3.96
N ILE A 34 0.45 -2.41 4.35
CA ILE A 34 1.42 -3.47 4.65
C ILE A 34 1.50 -3.73 6.15
N SER A 35 1.48 -2.66 6.96
CA SER A 35 1.67 -2.76 8.41
C SER A 35 0.49 -3.45 9.09
N ASN A 36 0.79 -4.15 10.19
CA ASN A 36 -0.22 -4.91 10.92
C ASN A 36 -1.15 -3.99 11.73
N ASN A 37 -2.26 -4.57 12.18
CA ASN A 37 -3.31 -3.82 12.84
C ASN A 37 -2.87 -3.22 14.17
N ILE A 38 -2.01 -3.90 14.91
CA ILE A 38 -1.46 -3.39 16.18
C ILE A 38 -0.65 -2.12 15.94
N PHE A 39 0.23 -2.16 14.93
CA PHE A 39 1.02 -0.99 14.53
C PHE A 39 0.09 0.16 14.13
N ASN A 40 -0.88 -0.11 13.26
CA ASN A 40 -1.77 0.92 12.73
C ASN A 40 -2.60 1.60 13.83
N GLU A 41 -3.13 0.83 14.76
CA GLU A 41 -3.95 1.37 15.86
C GLU A 41 -3.15 2.19 16.86
N ASN A 42 -1.92 1.75 17.16
CA ASN A 42 -1.14 2.36 18.24
C ASN A 42 -0.31 3.56 17.79
N THR A 43 0.14 3.56 16.54
CA THR A 43 1.01 4.65 16.05
C THR A 43 0.26 5.77 15.35
N LYS A 44 -0.99 5.55 14.93
CA LYS A 44 -1.74 6.43 14.02
C LYS A 44 -1.05 6.61 12.68
N MET A 45 -0.11 5.71 12.39
CA MET A 45 0.62 5.64 11.12
C MET A 45 0.26 4.34 10.42
N VAL A 46 0.52 4.28 9.14
CA VAL A 46 0.37 3.06 8.35
C VAL A 46 1.49 2.98 7.32
N MET A 47 2.06 1.79 7.14
CA MET A 47 3.03 1.55 6.07
C MET A 47 2.29 1.10 4.83
N VAL A 48 2.55 1.75 3.71
CA VAL A 48 1.88 1.46 2.45
C VAL A 48 2.87 1.33 1.31
N CYS A 49 2.47 0.55 0.30
CA CYS A 49 3.16 0.49 -0.99
C CYS A 49 2.19 0.98 -2.06
N PRO A 50 2.57 1.94 -2.91
CA PRO A 50 1.70 2.43 -3.97
C PRO A 50 1.50 1.38 -5.06
N ILE A 51 0.36 1.49 -5.75
CA ILE A 51 0.02 0.64 -6.89
C ILE A 51 0.02 1.51 -8.14
N THR A 52 0.66 1.06 -9.19
CA THR A 52 0.67 1.75 -10.48
C THR A 52 -0.01 0.90 -11.55
N SER A 53 -0.81 1.56 -12.41
CA SER A 53 -1.35 0.90 -13.60
C SER A 53 -0.37 0.92 -14.76
N ASN A 54 0.66 1.75 -14.68
CA ASN A 54 1.69 1.86 -15.70
C ASN A 54 2.84 0.92 -15.35
N ASP A 55 2.64 -0.36 -15.69
CA ASP A 55 3.56 -1.39 -15.27
C ASP A 55 4.71 -1.59 -16.26
N LYS A 56 5.92 -1.25 -15.81
CA LYS A 56 7.14 -1.78 -16.39
C LYS A 56 7.62 -2.86 -15.44
N GLU A 57 7.71 -4.09 -15.91
CA GLU A 57 8.22 -5.18 -15.10
C GLU A 57 9.56 -4.82 -14.48
N PHE A 58 9.62 -5.00 -13.16
CA PHE A 58 10.84 -4.73 -12.41
C PHE A 58 10.89 -5.70 -11.23
N PRO A 59 12.07 -6.16 -10.79
CA PRO A 59 12.14 -7.21 -9.76
C PRO A 59 11.42 -6.90 -8.45
N THR A 60 11.29 -5.62 -8.08
CA THR A 60 10.60 -5.20 -6.85
C THR A 60 9.13 -4.86 -7.06
N HIS A 61 8.59 -5.09 -8.26
CA HIS A 61 7.16 -4.86 -8.55
C HIS A 61 6.42 -6.18 -8.51
N TYR A 62 5.24 -6.16 -7.89
CA TYR A 62 4.35 -7.33 -7.85
C TYR A 62 3.06 -7.04 -8.59
N LEU A 63 2.76 -7.79 -9.63
CA LEU A 63 1.51 -7.66 -10.38
C LEU A 63 0.37 -8.32 -9.60
N LEU A 64 -0.65 -7.52 -9.23
CA LEU A 64 -1.83 -8.03 -8.53
C LEU A 64 -2.60 -9.02 -9.40
N GLU A 65 -2.97 -10.17 -8.82
CA GLU A 65 -3.63 -11.25 -9.55
C GLU A 65 -5.12 -11.39 -9.21
N ASP A 66 -5.49 -11.15 -7.96
CA ASP A 66 -6.81 -11.50 -7.44
C ASP A 66 -7.72 -10.31 -7.14
N THR A 67 -7.28 -9.09 -7.43
CA THR A 67 -8.07 -7.88 -7.17
C THR A 67 -9.21 -7.74 -8.18
N LYS A 68 -10.31 -7.13 -7.72
CA LYS A 68 -11.51 -6.90 -8.54
C LYS A 68 -11.60 -5.48 -9.08
N ASN A 69 -11.20 -4.51 -8.28
CA ASN A 69 -11.41 -3.09 -8.60
C ASN A 69 -10.13 -2.37 -9.00
N ILE A 70 -9.03 -2.67 -8.34
CA ILE A 70 -7.74 -2.02 -8.61
C ILE A 70 -6.84 -3.01 -9.30
N HIS A 71 -6.32 -2.62 -10.46
CA HIS A 71 -5.40 -3.43 -11.24
C HIS A 71 -4.07 -2.72 -11.38
N GLY A 72 -3.00 -3.49 -11.42
CA GLY A 72 -1.67 -2.94 -11.59
C GLY A 72 -0.64 -3.62 -10.72
N SER A 73 0.50 -2.97 -10.57
CA SER A 73 1.64 -3.51 -9.83
C SER A 73 1.89 -2.74 -8.55
N VAL A 74 2.22 -3.47 -7.50
CA VAL A 74 2.61 -2.92 -6.21
C VAL A 74 4.10 -2.59 -6.27
N LEU A 75 4.44 -1.34 -5.97
CA LEU A 75 5.82 -0.85 -5.99
C LEU A 75 6.44 -1.03 -4.61
N CYS A 76 7.07 -2.18 -4.38
CA CYS A 76 7.62 -2.50 -3.06
C CYS A 76 8.76 -1.59 -2.66
N GLU A 77 9.56 -1.10 -3.62
CA GLU A 77 10.66 -0.16 -3.34
C GLU A 77 10.17 1.22 -2.90
N HIS A 78 8.89 1.51 -3.05
CA HIS A 78 8.30 2.79 -2.63
C HIS A 78 7.54 2.69 -1.30
N ILE A 79 7.82 1.66 -0.50
CA ILE A 79 7.18 1.52 0.81
C ILE A 79 7.47 2.75 1.66
N ARG A 80 6.44 3.27 2.31
CA ARG A 80 6.56 4.43 3.18
C ARG A 80 5.52 4.42 4.29
N SER A 81 5.86 5.10 5.38
CA SER A 81 4.96 5.29 6.51
C SER A 81 4.26 6.64 6.36
N ILE A 82 2.96 6.67 6.54
CA ILE A 82 2.15 7.89 6.42
C ILE A 82 1.20 8.03 7.59
N ASP A 83 0.79 9.27 7.87
CA ASP A 83 -0.28 9.57 8.81
C ASP A 83 -1.63 9.38 8.09
N TYR A 84 -2.38 8.34 8.45
CA TYR A 84 -3.58 8.00 7.69
C TYR A 84 -4.75 8.96 7.94
N GLU A 85 -4.76 9.70 9.03
CA GLU A 85 -5.82 10.69 9.27
C GLU A 85 -5.63 11.91 8.36
N ILE A 86 -4.39 12.40 8.24
CA ILE A 86 -4.06 13.56 7.43
C ILE A 86 -4.21 13.25 5.94
N ARG A 87 -3.83 12.06 5.52
CA ARG A 87 -3.85 11.66 4.10
C ARG A 87 -5.22 11.26 3.59
N ASN A 88 -6.22 11.23 4.46
CA ASN A 88 -7.61 10.97 4.08
C ASN A 88 -7.80 9.69 3.26
N LEU A 89 -7.34 8.58 3.83
CA LEU A 89 -7.40 7.27 3.18
C LEU A 89 -8.84 6.82 2.98
N LYS A 90 -9.11 6.25 1.81
CA LYS A 90 -10.41 5.66 1.49
C LYS A 90 -10.23 4.19 1.14
N PHE A 91 -10.98 3.34 1.82
CA PHE A 91 -10.99 1.91 1.58
C PHE A 91 -11.57 1.59 0.20
N VAL A 92 -10.93 0.67 -0.53
CA VAL A 92 -11.40 0.21 -1.84
C VAL A 92 -11.78 -1.27 -1.77
N GLU A 93 -10.85 -2.12 -1.44
CA GLU A 93 -11.07 -3.57 -1.37
C GLU A 93 -9.99 -4.22 -0.52
N ARG A 94 -10.20 -5.49 -0.19
CA ARG A 94 -9.23 -6.26 0.58
C ARG A 94 -8.48 -7.21 -0.33
N LEU A 95 -7.17 -7.30 -0.17
CA LEU A 95 -6.36 -8.26 -0.92
C LEU A 95 -6.67 -9.70 -0.53
N SER A 96 -6.49 -10.62 -1.49
CA SER A 96 -6.44 -12.03 -1.20
C SER A 96 -5.19 -12.36 -0.39
N ASP A 97 -5.23 -13.47 0.35
CA ASP A 97 -4.04 -13.96 1.06
C ASP A 97 -2.89 -14.25 0.08
N ASN A 98 -3.21 -14.77 -1.10
CA ASN A 98 -2.22 -15.05 -2.14
C ASN A 98 -1.46 -13.78 -2.54
N ASP A 99 -2.17 -12.72 -2.87
CA ASP A 99 -1.54 -11.45 -3.24
C ASP A 99 -0.75 -10.86 -2.07
N PHE A 100 -1.33 -10.88 -0.87
CA PHE A 100 -0.67 -10.27 0.29
C PHE A 100 0.61 -11.01 0.67
N ILE A 101 0.58 -12.35 0.71
CA ILE A 101 1.76 -13.16 1.04
C ILE A 101 2.87 -12.93 0.00
N SER A 102 2.52 -12.86 -1.28
CA SER A 102 3.50 -12.59 -2.34
C SER A 102 4.17 -11.23 -2.17
N ILE A 103 3.39 -10.20 -1.80
CA ILE A 103 3.92 -8.86 -1.56
C ILE A 103 4.88 -8.87 -0.36
N ILE A 104 4.50 -9.50 0.75
CA ILE A 104 5.35 -9.56 1.95
C ILE A 104 6.65 -10.31 1.65
N THR A 105 6.56 -11.41 0.90
CA THR A 105 7.75 -12.17 0.50
C THR A 105 8.72 -11.30 -0.29
N LEU A 106 8.19 -10.51 -1.23
CA LEU A 106 9.01 -9.61 -2.03
C LEU A 106 9.61 -8.48 -1.19
N LEU A 107 8.83 -7.90 -0.28
CA LEU A 107 9.34 -6.88 0.65
C LEU A 107 10.47 -7.40 1.52
N ASN A 108 10.33 -8.61 2.05
CA ASN A 108 11.38 -9.23 2.84
C ASN A 108 12.65 -9.41 2.01
N ALA A 109 12.52 -9.78 0.75
CA ALA A 109 13.66 -9.91 -0.15
C ALA A 109 14.36 -8.56 -0.41
N CYS A 110 13.66 -7.45 -0.26
CA CYS A 110 14.25 -6.11 -0.38
C CYS A 110 15.03 -5.71 0.87
N ILE A 111 14.79 -6.34 2.01
CA ILE A 111 15.35 -5.95 3.31
C ILE A 111 16.44 -6.93 3.77
N GLU A 112 16.20 -8.22 3.62
CA GLU A 112 17.09 -9.28 4.09
C GLU A 112 18.08 -9.70 2.99
N GLU A 113 19.31 -9.91 3.39
CA GLU A 113 20.34 -10.45 2.51
C GLU A 113 20.47 -11.96 2.66
#